data_7a6ed129e3d8fb344714a1edaca4562c
#
_entry.id   7a6ed129e3d8fb344714a1edaca4562c
#
_cell.length_a   1.000
_cell.length_b   1.000
_cell.length_c   1.000
_cell.angle_alpha   90.00
_cell.angle_beta   90.00
_cell.angle_gamma   90.00
#
_symmetry.space_group_name_H-M   'P 1'
#
loop_
_entity.id
_entity.type
_entity.pdbx_description
1 polymer ?
#
loop_
_entity_poly.entity_id
_entity_poly.type
_entity_poly.pdbx_seq_one_letter_code
_entity_poly.pdbx_strand_id
1 'polypeptide(L)'
;MATLDNLISIYRNVHRVPVGNELPTDATAQLTLMAQGIDAARNGQMGDGWTYASAVRWIQDSAQATTEVAVMTYGFITDLTLGTQGLDYLVSPKGGNPNNLNSAYYAQFNVENRYINFAVNLAKVGEGRDNFIKTYGENGTMFSTFQKAYLKLFGVERTYDEILTYLDAQVPNGRGGTYTRGEYFAELGGDGGNGIGTRAAMVGALMAEAMKSGQGPYAEAVRAFLADVALDGKVTPMSVFFSAYGKGGEYAAGGPSDPGLPGEKASFAHDWNVDAYNQEPDDNTHVLATDGNDVIKPIITDGPGGLDAGKHIRTAGGNDVIIVDNGVVRGLIDAGKGNDSIFLEKFDGRLITGEGYDNIDIGSFASLHLSNGKVTDIAVIEDFQKGFDMLTFAGVAGPGEKKQLYFVATATFDDALTAYAGATAANSNTVFEWNGDTYVFHQNGVPGLDAGDGLIKLAGVTGLKVSKVTDGGDLLFAA
;
A
#
# COMPACT_ATOMS: atom_id res chain seq x y z
N MET A 1 -7.00 -24.90 1.64
CA MET A 1 -5.73 -25.58 2.01
C MET A 1 -4.56 -25.00 1.22
N ALA A 2 -4.63 -24.93 -0.11
CA ALA A 2 -3.51 -24.38 -0.90
C ALA A 2 -3.14 -22.91 -0.56
N THR A 3 -4.12 -22.05 -0.30
CA THR A 3 -3.89 -20.65 0.08
C THR A 3 -3.15 -20.53 1.42
N LEU A 4 -3.61 -21.24 2.45
CA LEU A 4 -2.97 -21.21 3.75
C LEU A 4 -1.53 -21.75 3.70
N ASP A 5 -1.30 -22.88 3.03
CA ASP A 5 0.04 -23.47 2.92
C ASP A 5 1.00 -22.53 2.20
N ASN A 6 0.52 -21.81 1.19
CA ASN A 6 1.31 -20.81 0.48
C ASN A 6 1.63 -19.61 1.38
N LEU A 7 0.64 -19.02 2.06
CA LEU A 7 0.89 -17.92 3.00
C LEU A 7 1.85 -18.32 4.13
N ILE A 8 1.73 -19.54 4.65
CA ILE A 8 2.70 -20.10 5.63
C ILE A 8 4.10 -20.15 5.04
N SER A 9 4.24 -20.60 3.79
CA SER A 9 5.54 -20.64 3.11
C SER A 9 6.16 -19.25 2.98
N ILE A 10 5.37 -18.27 2.52
CA ILE A 10 5.80 -16.87 2.41
C ILE A 10 6.23 -16.32 3.78
N TYR A 11 5.42 -16.54 4.81
CA TYR A 11 5.75 -16.11 6.17
C TYR A 11 7.08 -16.71 6.63
N ARG A 12 7.29 -18.02 6.40
CA ARG A 12 8.55 -18.69 6.75
C ARG A 12 9.75 -18.09 6.02
N ASN A 13 9.59 -17.81 4.74
CA ASN A 13 10.64 -17.22 3.91
C ASN A 13 11.04 -15.83 4.42
N VAL A 14 10.06 -14.97 4.68
CA VAL A 14 10.28 -13.59 5.12
C VAL A 14 10.81 -13.51 6.55
N HIS A 15 10.25 -14.30 7.48
CA HIS A 15 10.63 -14.31 8.89
C HIS A 15 11.75 -15.30 9.23
N ARG A 16 12.27 -16.00 8.22
CA ARG A 16 13.37 -16.96 8.37
C ARG A 16 13.06 -18.10 9.35
N VAL A 17 11.78 -18.53 9.41
CA VAL A 17 11.37 -19.66 10.26
C VAL A 17 11.63 -20.98 9.53
N PRO A 18 12.52 -21.86 10.03
CA PRO A 18 12.83 -23.11 9.35
C PRO A 18 11.59 -24.01 9.15
N VAL A 19 11.59 -24.76 8.05
CA VAL A 19 10.55 -25.76 7.78
C VAL A 19 10.52 -26.78 8.91
N GLY A 20 9.33 -27.15 9.37
CA GLY A 20 9.13 -28.10 10.47
C GLY A 20 9.07 -27.45 11.86
N ASN A 21 9.45 -26.18 12.02
CA ASN A 21 9.22 -25.47 13.28
C ASN A 21 7.81 -24.86 13.32
N GLU A 22 7.25 -24.76 14.52
CA GLU A 22 5.97 -24.09 14.72
C GLU A 22 6.11 -22.58 14.48
N LEU A 23 5.10 -22.00 13.85
CA LEU A 23 4.96 -20.55 13.76
C LEU A 23 4.43 -20.00 15.09
N PRO A 24 4.60 -18.68 15.36
CA PRO A 24 3.91 -18.02 16.45
C PRO A 24 2.39 -18.24 16.34
N THR A 25 1.74 -18.47 17.49
CA THR A 25 0.31 -18.82 17.54
C THR A 25 -0.57 -17.71 16.92
N ASP A 26 -0.24 -16.45 17.19
CA ASP A 26 -0.90 -15.27 16.64
C ASP A 26 -0.72 -15.17 15.12
N ALA A 27 0.50 -15.40 14.62
CA ALA A 27 0.76 -15.43 13.19
C ALA A 27 -0.04 -16.55 12.50
N THR A 28 -0.05 -17.75 13.07
CA THR A 28 -0.83 -18.87 12.53
C THR A 28 -2.32 -18.56 12.47
N ALA A 29 -2.87 -17.96 13.53
CA ALA A 29 -4.26 -17.55 13.57
C ALA A 29 -4.58 -16.51 12.48
N GLN A 30 -3.73 -15.49 12.35
CA GLN A 30 -3.92 -14.43 11.35
C GLN A 30 -3.81 -14.97 9.91
N LEU A 31 -2.81 -15.78 9.60
CA LEU A 31 -2.67 -16.41 8.28
C LEU A 31 -3.88 -17.30 7.93
N THR A 32 -4.45 -17.97 8.94
CA THR A 32 -5.65 -18.79 8.75
C THR A 32 -6.87 -17.91 8.40
N LEU A 33 -7.08 -16.80 9.10
CA LEU A 33 -8.15 -15.85 8.79
C LEU A 33 -8.01 -15.27 7.39
N MET A 34 -6.81 -14.83 7.03
CA MET A 34 -6.52 -14.31 5.69
C MET A 34 -6.84 -15.35 4.60
N ALA A 35 -6.36 -16.58 4.77
CA ALA A 35 -6.62 -17.66 3.80
C ALA A 35 -8.12 -17.95 3.66
N GLN A 36 -8.86 -17.95 4.76
CA GLN A 36 -10.31 -18.14 4.75
C GLN A 36 -11.02 -17.00 4.01
N GLY A 37 -10.64 -15.74 4.26
CA GLY A 37 -11.20 -14.57 3.58
C GLY A 37 -10.95 -14.60 2.08
N ILE A 38 -9.71 -14.91 1.66
CA ILE A 38 -9.32 -15.05 0.24
C ILE A 38 -10.10 -16.17 -0.42
N ASP A 39 -10.19 -17.36 0.21
CA ASP A 39 -10.89 -18.51 -0.35
C ASP A 39 -12.43 -18.27 -0.42
N ALA A 40 -13.00 -17.54 0.54
CA ALA A 40 -14.40 -17.12 0.52
C ALA A 40 -14.69 -16.18 -0.66
N ALA A 41 -13.85 -15.14 -0.84
CA ALA A 41 -13.99 -14.20 -1.94
C ALA A 41 -13.92 -14.87 -3.31
N ARG A 42 -13.01 -15.84 -3.48
CA ARG A 42 -12.91 -16.65 -4.71
C ARG A 42 -14.15 -17.51 -5.01
N ASN A 43 -14.86 -17.89 -3.97
CA ASN A 43 -16.10 -18.68 -4.10
C ASN A 43 -17.35 -17.79 -4.20
N GLY A 44 -17.20 -16.48 -4.41
CA GLY A 44 -18.31 -15.53 -4.50
C GLY A 44 -19.06 -15.32 -3.17
N GLN A 45 -18.43 -15.66 -2.04
CA GLN A 45 -18.96 -15.42 -0.70
C GLN A 45 -18.43 -14.09 -0.17
N MET A 46 -19.20 -13.41 0.69
CA MET A 46 -18.68 -12.26 1.42
C MET A 46 -17.57 -12.75 2.36
N GLY A 47 -16.32 -12.37 2.05
CA GLY A 47 -15.16 -12.60 2.89
C GLY A 47 -14.84 -11.35 3.74
N ASP A 48 -13.86 -11.48 4.63
CA ASP A 48 -13.37 -10.40 5.51
C ASP A 48 -12.50 -9.36 4.77
N GLY A 49 -12.69 -9.17 3.47
CA GLY A 49 -11.95 -8.20 2.64
C GLY A 49 -10.49 -8.56 2.32
N TRP A 50 -9.98 -9.70 2.80
CA TRP A 50 -8.62 -10.12 2.50
C TRP A 50 -8.44 -10.54 1.05
N THR A 51 -7.45 -9.94 0.42
CA THR A 51 -6.93 -10.35 -0.88
C THR A 51 -5.60 -11.08 -0.69
N TYR A 52 -5.16 -11.82 -1.70
CA TYR A 52 -3.86 -12.47 -1.63
C TYR A 52 -2.72 -11.44 -1.50
N ALA A 53 -2.77 -10.34 -2.25
CA ALA A 53 -1.77 -9.29 -2.19
C ALA A 53 -1.75 -8.61 -0.81
N SER A 54 -2.91 -8.25 -0.24
CA SER A 54 -2.95 -7.68 1.11
C SER A 54 -2.43 -8.63 2.19
N ALA A 55 -2.65 -9.94 2.04
CA ALA A 55 -2.08 -10.93 2.95
C ALA A 55 -0.55 -11.05 2.81
N VAL A 56 -0.02 -11.06 1.58
CA VAL A 56 1.44 -11.05 1.34
C VAL A 56 2.07 -9.77 1.90
N ARG A 57 1.44 -8.62 1.67
CA ARG A 57 1.89 -7.35 2.22
C ARG A 57 1.93 -7.38 3.75
N TRP A 58 0.85 -7.84 4.40
CA TRP A 58 0.84 -7.97 5.85
C TRP A 58 2.02 -8.83 6.36
N ILE A 59 2.36 -9.92 5.66
CA ILE A 59 3.51 -10.75 6.00
C ILE A 59 4.82 -9.95 5.88
N GLN A 60 4.98 -9.15 4.84
CA GLN A 60 6.17 -8.30 4.66
C GLN A 60 6.24 -7.22 5.76
N ASP A 61 5.14 -6.50 5.99
CA ASP A 61 5.06 -5.46 7.03
C ASP A 61 5.29 -6.03 8.44
N SER A 62 4.86 -7.26 8.70
CA SER A 62 5.12 -7.93 9.99
C SER A 62 6.61 -8.22 10.23
N ALA A 63 7.44 -8.19 9.19
CA ALA A 63 8.89 -8.34 9.28
C ALA A 63 9.66 -7.02 9.48
N GLN A 64 8.95 -5.88 9.56
CA GLN A 64 9.54 -4.55 9.73
C GLN A 64 10.49 -4.43 10.93
N ALA A 65 10.25 -5.20 11.98
CA ALA A 65 11.07 -5.19 13.20
C ALA A 65 12.24 -6.18 13.16
N THR A 66 12.37 -6.99 12.12
CA THR A 66 13.35 -8.08 12.05
C THR A 66 14.10 -8.12 10.71
N THR A 67 13.54 -8.76 9.69
CA THR A 67 14.20 -8.92 8.39
C THR A 67 14.47 -7.59 7.71
N GLU A 68 13.54 -6.67 7.78
CA GLU A 68 13.70 -5.32 7.23
C GLU A 68 14.85 -4.58 7.91
N VAL A 69 14.88 -4.55 9.26
CA VAL A 69 15.99 -3.97 10.02
C VAL A 69 17.33 -4.61 9.64
N ALA A 70 17.38 -5.94 9.56
CA ALA A 70 18.61 -6.65 9.22
C ALA A 70 19.15 -6.23 7.85
N VAL A 71 18.31 -6.31 6.84
CA VAL A 71 18.71 -6.06 5.43
C VAL A 71 19.09 -4.62 5.22
N MET A 72 18.23 -3.69 5.66
CA MET A 72 18.46 -2.25 5.52
C MET A 72 19.73 -1.83 6.24
N THR A 73 19.86 -2.17 7.52
CA THR A 73 20.96 -1.67 8.33
C THR A 73 22.28 -2.31 7.95
N TYR A 74 22.29 -3.64 7.70
CA TYR A 74 23.52 -4.31 7.29
C TYR A 74 24.05 -3.75 5.97
N GLY A 75 23.21 -3.71 4.94
CA GLY A 75 23.60 -3.19 3.63
C GLY A 75 24.05 -1.73 3.67
N PHE A 76 23.34 -0.89 4.44
CA PHE A 76 23.65 0.54 4.52
C PHE A 76 24.96 0.83 5.28
N ILE A 77 25.19 0.16 6.41
CA ILE A 77 26.36 0.40 7.29
C ILE A 77 27.61 -0.28 6.75
N THR A 78 27.49 -1.52 6.27
CA THR A 78 28.67 -2.30 5.85
C THR A 78 29.01 -2.13 4.38
N ASP A 79 28.06 -1.71 3.54
CA ASP A 79 28.14 -1.72 2.07
C ASP A 79 28.39 -3.13 1.50
N LEU A 80 28.00 -4.16 2.24
CA LEU A 80 28.18 -5.56 1.88
C LEU A 80 26.83 -6.24 1.62
N THR A 81 26.88 -7.31 0.85
CA THR A 81 25.74 -8.17 0.60
C THR A 81 25.50 -9.13 1.75
N LEU A 82 24.30 -9.12 2.30
CA LEU A 82 23.86 -10.11 3.26
C LEU A 82 23.47 -11.40 2.51
N GLY A 83 24.16 -12.50 2.77
CA GLY A 83 23.80 -13.80 2.21
C GLY A 83 22.74 -14.52 3.06
N THR A 84 22.19 -15.63 2.54
CA THR A 84 21.16 -16.44 3.22
C THR A 84 21.55 -16.83 4.66
N GLN A 85 22.77 -17.33 4.84
CA GLN A 85 23.25 -17.71 6.18
C GLN A 85 23.42 -16.51 7.12
N GLY A 86 23.83 -15.36 6.58
CA GLY A 86 23.93 -14.11 7.34
C GLY A 86 22.56 -13.62 7.78
N LEU A 87 21.58 -13.66 6.89
CA LEU A 87 20.21 -13.29 7.22
C LEU A 87 19.61 -14.24 8.27
N ASP A 88 19.80 -15.55 8.11
CA ASP A 88 19.36 -16.54 9.11
C ASP A 88 20.02 -16.31 10.47
N TYR A 89 21.31 -15.97 10.50
CA TYR A 89 22.03 -15.64 11.73
C TYR A 89 21.44 -14.40 12.43
N LEU A 90 21.05 -13.39 11.67
CA LEU A 90 20.54 -12.13 12.20
C LEU A 90 19.04 -12.16 12.57
N VAL A 91 18.25 -13.03 11.92
CA VAL A 91 16.79 -12.95 12.02
C VAL A 91 16.14 -14.26 12.49
N SER A 92 16.67 -15.43 12.10
CA SER A 92 15.95 -16.68 12.38
C SER A 92 15.73 -16.89 13.89
N PRO A 93 14.48 -17.14 14.32
CA PRO A 93 14.18 -17.40 15.73
C PRO A 93 14.82 -18.71 16.23
N LYS A 94 15.34 -19.53 15.33
CA LYS A 94 16.08 -20.78 15.61
C LYS A 94 17.53 -20.70 15.13
N GLY A 95 18.00 -19.52 14.76
CA GLY A 95 19.39 -19.29 14.38
C GLY A 95 20.35 -19.45 15.54
N GLY A 96 21.64 -19.67 15.21
CA GLY A 96 22.70 -19.84 16.21
C GLY A 96 23.08 -18.58 17.01
N ASN A 97 22.49 -17.43 16.69
CA ASN A 97 22.73 -16.16 17.37
C ASN A 97 21.66 -15.92 18.46
N PRO A 98 22.00 -16.02 19.75
CA PRO A 98 21.03 -15.77 20.82
C PRO A 98 20.57 -14.30 20.92
N ASN A 99 21.31 -13.40 20.29
CA ASN A 99 21.03 -11.96 20.28
C ASN A 99 20.58 -11.47 18.89
N ASN A 100 19.90 -12.34 18.11
CA ASN A 100 19.32 -11.93 16.83
C ASN A 100 18.11 -11.01 17.01
N LEU A 101 17.62 -10.43 15.93
CA LEU A 101 16.51 -9.46 15.96
C LEU A 101 15.16 -10.05 16.45
N ASN A 102 15.02 -11.37 16.52
CA ASN A 102 13.90 -12.06 17.16
C ASN A 102 14.14 -12.42 18.65
N SER A 103 15.28 -12.06 19.21
CA SER A 103 15.61 -12.36 20.61
C SER A 103 14.79 -11.52 21.59
N ALA A 104 14.70 -12.01 22.84
CA ALA A 104 14.06 -11.26 23.93
C ALA A 104 14.74 -9.90 24.19
N TYR A 105 16.02 -9.76 23.86
CA TYR A 105 16.72 -8.49 23.95
C TYR A 105 16.11 -7.47 22.98
N TYR A 106 15.92 -7.82 21.70
CA TYR A 106 15.34 -6.89 20.72
C TYR A 106 13.82 -6.72 20.89
N ALA A 107 13.13 -7.69 21.47
CA ALA A 107 11.69 -7.61 21.68
C ALA A 107 11.24 -6.42 22.56
N GLN A 108 12.13 -5.90 23.41
CA GLN A 108 11.86 -4.74 24.25
C GLN A 108 11.97 -3.40 23.53
N PHE A 109 12.49 -3.36 22.30
CA PHE A 109 12.66 -2.14 21.51
C PHE A 109 11.55 -1.99 20.48
N ASN A 110 11.07 -0.75 20.30
CA ASN A 110 10.26 -0.40 19.14
C ASN A 110 11.10 -0.49 17.84
N VAL A 111 10.46 -0.39 16.68
CA VAL A 111 11.13 -0.56 15.38
C VAL A 111 12.27 0.46 15.19
N GLU A 112 12.03 1.75 15.47
CA GLU A 112 13.07 2.79 15.36
C GLU A 112 14.30 2.47 16.22
N ASN A 113 14.06 2.07 17.48
CA ASN A 113 15.16 1.72 18.38
C ASN A 113 15.90 0.44 17.99
N ARG A 114 15.27 -0.47 17.25
CA ARG A 114 15.97 -1.63 16.67
C ARG A 114 16.93 -1.19 15.57
N TYR A 115 16.51 -0.29 14.68
CA TYR A 115 17.39 0.31 13.68
C TYR A 115 18.57 1.03 14.33
N ILE A 116 18.31 1.86 15.33
CA ILE A 116 19.34 2.61 16.06
C ILE A 116 20.34 1.66 16.71
N ASN A 117 19.85 0.71 17.51
CA ASN A 117 20.71 -0.22 18.26
C ASN A 117 21.54 -1.08 17.30
N PHE A 118 20.94 -1.59 16.22
CA PHE A 118 21.64 -2.43 15.26
C PHE A 118 22.68 -1.64 14.46
N ALA A 119 22.37 -0.39 14.05
CA ALA A 119 23.31 0.50 13.38
C ALA A 119 24.52 0.83 14.29
N VAL A 120 24.27 1.14 15.57
CA VAL A 120 25.33 1.39 16.55
C VAL A 120 26.25 0.18 16.71
N ASN A 121 25.66 -1.01 16.83
CA ASN A 121 26.44 -2.26 16.97
C ASN A 121 27.30 -2.55 15.75
N LEU A 122 26.76 -2.38 14.53
CA LEU A 122 27.52 -2.60 13.30
C LEU A 122 28.62 -1.56 13.09
N ALA A 123 28.32 -0.28 13.34
CA ALA A 123 29.25 0.81 13.07
C ALA A 123 30.43 0.87 14.08
N LYS A 124 30.37 0.14 15.19
CA LYS A 124 31.43 0.13 16.20
C LYS A 124 32.47 -0.98 16.01
N VAL A 125 32.16 -2.00 15.19
CA VAL A 125 33.03 -3.18 15.08
C VAL A 125 33.19 -3.65 13.64
N GLY A 126 34.35 -4.26 13.35
CA GLY A 126 34.62 -4.99 12.11
C GLY A 126 34.39 -4.17 10.84
N GLU A 127 33.91 -4.85 9.82
CA GLU A 127 33.67 -4.28 8.46
C GLU A 127 32.68 -3.10 8.47
N GLY A 128 31.69 -3.13 9.36
CA GLY A 128 30.75 -2.02 9.51
C GLY A 128 31.43 -0.74 10.02
N ARG A 129 32.37 -0.87 10.98
CA ARG A 129 33.16 0.26 11.46
C ARG A 129 34.07 0.84 10.36
N ASP A 130 34.75 -0.04 9.65
CA ASP A 130 35.67 0.37 8.60
C ASP A 130 34.95 1.13 7.48
N ASN A 131 33.80 0.61 7.03
CA ASN A 131 32.98 1.29 6.03
C ASN A 131 32.34 2.59 6.55
N PHE A 132 31.90 2.61 7.80
CA PHE A 132 31.32 3.82 8.42
C PHE A 132 32.36 4.95 8.49
N ILE A 133 33.60 4.64 8.89
CA ILE A 133 34.71 5.59 8.91
C ILE A 133 35.09 6.02 7.49
N LYS A 134 35.16 5.11 6.55
CA LYS A 134 35.44 5.41 5.14
C LYS A 134 34.41 6.40 4.56
N THR A 135 33.13 6.20 4.89
CA THR A 135 32.02 6.99 4.32
C THR A 135 31.84 8.34 5.03
N TYR A 136 31.91 8.35 6.34
CA TYR A 136 31.54 9.52 7.16
C TYR A 136 32.74 10.20 7.82
N GLY A 137 33.91 9.59 7.78
CA GLY A 137 35.13 10.05 8.44
C GLY A 137 35.21 9.61 9.91
N GLU A 138 36.41 9.33 10.40
CA GLU A 138 36.61 8.99 11.82
C GLU A 138 36.22 10.16 12.75
N ASN A 139 36.61 11.37 12.39
CA ASN A 139 36.31 12.62 13.10
C ASN A 139 35.16 13.41 12.44
N GLY A 140 34.24 12.73 11.74
CA GLY A 140 33.05 13.36 11.15
C GLY A 140 32.14 13.95 12.21
N THR A 141 31.36 14.97 11.85
CA THR A 141 30.35 15.57 12.73
C THR A 141 28.97 14.93 12.52
N MET A 142 28.06 15.13 13.48
CA MET A 142 26.64 14.76 13.32
C MET A 142 26.08 15.40 12.05
N PHE A 143 26.36 16.67 11.82
CA PHE A 143 25.90 17.43 10.66
C PHE A 143 26.36 16.79 9.32
N SER A 144 27.68 16.62 9.15
CA SER A 144 28.25 16.05 7.93
C SER A 144 27.81 14.60 7.69
N THR A 145 27.61 13.83 8.77
CA THR A 145 27.09 12.47 8.69
C THR A 145 25.63 12.46 8.28
N PHE A 146 24.80 13.34 8.88
CA PHE A 146 23.39 13.50 8.49
C PHE A 146 23.24 13.80 7.00
N GLN A 147 23.94 14.84 6.53
CA GLN A 147 23.85 15.29 5.14
C GLN A 147 24.13 14.15 4.15
N LYS A 148 25.22 13.41 4.38
CA LYS A 148 25.59 12.28 3.52
C LYS A 148 24.61 11.10 3.64
N ALA A 149 24.20 10.77 4.86
CA ALA A 149 23.28 9.66 5.08
C ALA A 149 21.89 9.96 4.51
N TYR A 150 21.41 11.19 4.70
CA TYR A 150 20.11 11.62 4.18
C TYR A 150 20.09 11.61 2.65
N LEU A 151 21.13 12.17 2.02
CA LEU A 151 21.27 12.11 0.56
C LEU A 151 21.30 10.66 0.04
N LYS A 152 22.05 9.77 0.72
CA LYS A 152 22.15 8.35 0.33
C LYS A 152 20.80 7.62 0.50
N LEU A 153 20.03 7.92 1.56
CA LEU A 153 18.75 7.28 1.87
C LEU A 153 17.61 7.77 0.99
N PHE A 154 17.50 9.08 0.82
CA PHE A 154 16.33 9.72 0.21
C PHE A 154 16.59 10.32 -1.18
N GLY A 155 17.84 10.35 -1.63
CA GLY A 155 18.21 10.93 -2.92
C GLY A 155 18.15 12.46 -2.98
N VAL A 156 17.90 13.14 -1.87
CA VAL A 156 17.77 14.59 -1.77
C VAL A 156 18.69 15.16 -0.70
N GLU A 157 19.13 16.40 -0.90
CA GLU A 157 19.95 17.12 0.08
C GLU A 157 19.05 17.87 1.08
N ARG A 158 19.55 18.04 2.32
CA ARG A 158 18.96 18.92 3.35
C ARG A 158 19.83 20.14 3.58
N THR A 159 19.19 21.26 3.77
CA THR A 159 19.87 22.51 4.16
C THR A 159 20.40 22.44 5.59
N TYR A 160 21.32 23.35 5.92
CA TYR A 160 21.85 23.45 7.28
C TYR A 160 20.76 23.65 8.34
N ASP A 161 19.82 24.55 8.07
CA ASP A 161 18.74 24.88 9.00
C ASP A 161 17.75 23.71 9.20
N GLU A 162 17.47 22.95 8.14
CA GLU A 162 16.63 21.73 8.26
C GLU A 162 17.31 20.67 9.12
N ILE A 163 18.63 20.48 8.96
CA ILE A 163 19.38 19.52 9.77
C ILE A 163 19.42 19.96 11.24
N LEU A 164 19.66 21.24 11.51
CA LEU A 164 19.60 21.77 12.88
C LEU A 164 18.21 21.58 13.48
N THR A 165 17.16 21.93 12.74
CA THR A 165 15.78 21.73 13.18
C THR A 165 15.50 20.27 13.55
N TYR A 166 16.01 19.34 12.76
CA TYR A 166 15.88 17.91 13.04
C TYR A 166 16.62 17.50 14.33
N LEU A 167 17.87 17.96 14.50
CA LEU A 167 18.70 17.59 15.65
C LEU A 167 18.26 18.27 16.96
N ASP A 168 17.68 19.47 16.88
CA ASP A 168 17.19 20.25 18.03
C ASP A 168 15.74 19.89 18.42
N ALA A 169 15.04 19.08 17.60
CA ALA A 169 13.70 18.63 17.92
C ALA A 169 13.64 17.92 19.28
N GLN A 170 12.64 18.29 20.09
CA GLN A 170 12.50 17.76 21.44
C GLN A 170 11.86 16.36 21.42
N VAL A 171 12.46 15.43 22.12
CA VAL A 171 11.96 14.07 22.31
C VAL A 171 11.86 13.72 23.80
N PRO A 172 10.87 12.90 24.23
CA PRO A 172 10.74 12.47 25.62
C PRO A 172 11.99 11.70 26.09
N ASN A 173 12.50 12.01 27.30
CA ASN A 173 13.64 11.31 27.87
C ASN A 173 13.26 10.11 28.77
N GLY A 174 11.99 9.73 28.79
CA GLY A 174 11.47 8.61 29.60
C GLY A 174 11.44 8.86 31.11
N ARG A 175 11.92 10.04 31.58
CA ARG A 175 12.02 10.43 33.01
C ARG A 175 11.12 11.63 33.33
N GLY A 176 10.16 11.93 32.47
CA GLY A 176 9.23 13.06 32.64
C GLY A 176 9.74 14.39 32.11
N GLY A 177 10.86 14.43 31.38
CA GLY A 177 11.41 15.59 30.70
C GLY A 177 11.66 15.30 29.21
N THR A 178 12.33 16.23 28.55
CA THR A 178 12.76 16.09 27.16
C THR A 178 14.25 16.34 27.03
N TYR A 179 14.84 15.89 25.93
CA TYR A 179 16.13 16.30 25.42
C TYR A 179 16.02 16.53 23.90
N THR A 180 17.05 17.14 23.32
CA THR A 180 17.13 17.27 21.87
C THR A 180 17.34 15.89 21.24
N ARG A 181 16.96 15.75 19.99
CA ARG A 181 17.22 14.52 19.22
C ARG A 181 18.72 14.21 19.14
N GLY A 182 19.56 15.25 19.04
CA GLY A 182 21.02 15.09 19.09
C GLY A 182 21.51 14.49 20.42
N GLU A 183 20.98 14.94 21.56
CA GLU A 183 21.28 14.36 22.89
C GLU A 183 20.76 12.92 23.01
N TYR A 184 19.57 12.63 22.45
CA TYR A 184 19.02 11.28 22.37
C TYR A 184 19.96 10.31 21.64
N PHE A 185 20.48 10.71 20.49
CA PHE A 185 21.44 9.92 19.75
C PHE A 185 22.77 9.74 20.51
N ALA A 186 23.20 10.76 21.23
CA ALA A 186 24.41 10.69 22.06
C ALA A 186 24.26 9.70 23.24
N GLU A 187 23.09 9.65 23.86
CA GLU A 187 22.77 8.66 24.90
C GLU A 187 22.77 7.23 24.34
N LEU A 188 22.09 7.01 23.21
CA LEU A 188 22.02 5.69 22.60
C LEU A 188 23.34 5.22 21.97
N GLY A 189 24.10 6.13 21.41
CA GLY A 189 25.42 5.87 20.85
C GLY A 189 26.49 5.59 21.90
N GLY A 190 26.38 6.20 23.07
CA GLY A 190 27.24 5.93 24.25
C GLY A 190 28.67 6.40 24.13
N ASP A 191 29.01 7.29 23.17
CA ASP A 191 30.35 7.84 22.97
C ASP A 191 30.39 9.38 22.83
N GLY A 192 29.26 10.02 23.14
CA GLY A 192 29.12 11.48 23.22
C GLY A 192 29.16 12.22 21.89
N GLY A 193 28.66 13.42 21.85
CA GLY A 193 28.67 14.42 20.79
C GLY A 193 28.74 13.93 19.34
N ASN A 194 29.94 13.83 18.80
CA ASN A 194 30.19 13.37 17.42
C ASN A 194 30.82 11.97 17.34
N GLY A 195 30.72 11.16 18.39
CA GLY A 195 31.24 9.80 18.39
C GLY A 195 30.65 8.92 17.27
N ILE A 196 31.35 7.86 16.91
CA ILE A 196 30.88 6.92 15.86
C ILE A 196 29.52 6.34 16.23
N GLY A 197 29.33 5.94 17.48
CA GLY A 197 28.06 5.39 17.95
C GLY A 197 26.93 6.41 17.90
N THR A 198 27.18 7.64 18.33
CA THR A 198 26.21 8.74 18.26
C THR A 198 25.76 9.01 16.82
N ARG A 199 26.71 9.09 15.90
CA ARG A 199 26.44 9.30 14.49
C ARG A 199 25.71 8.08 13.87
N ALA A 200 26.09 6.87 14.27
CA ALA A 200 25.41 5.66 13.84
C ALA A 200 23.99 5.55 14.39
N ALA A 201 23.74 6.01 15.63
CA ALA A 201 22.39 6.11 16.18
C ALA A 201 21.48 7.01 15.35
N MET A 202 21.99 8.17 14.97
CA MET A 202 21.30 9.10 14.07
C MET A 202 21.02 8.46 12.69
N VAL A 203 21.99 7.78 12.10
CA VAL A 203 21.83 7.09 10.81
C VAL A 203 20.77 5.97 10.93
N GLY A 204 20.75 5.25 12.06
CA GLY A 204 19.72 4.25 12.35
C GLY A 204 18.31 4.85 12.38
N ALA A 205 18.15 6.02 13.01
CA ALA A 205 16.86 6.72 13.03
C ALA A 205 16.43 7.18 11.62
N LEU A 206 17.36 7.67 10.80
CA LEU A 206 17.08 8.05 9.41
C LEU A 206 16.68 6.84 8.55
N MET A 207 17.29 5.68 8.76
CA MET A 207 16.88 4.44 8.09
C MET A 207 15.45 4.03 8.48
N ALA A 208 15.11 4.10 9.76
CA ALA A 208 13.75 3.84 10.23
C ALA A 208 12.73 4.82 9.61
N GLU A 209 13.10 6.09 9.46
CA GLU A 209 12.28 7.11 8.83
C GLU A 209 12.07 6.81 7.32
N ALA A 210 13.13 6.42 6.61
CA ALA A 210 13.04 6.03 5.20
C ALA A 210 12.09 4.84 5.01
N MET A 211 12.23 3.80 5.82
CA MET A 211 11.37 2.62 5.73
C MET A 211 9.92 2.94 6.11
N LYS A 212 9.70 3.73 7.16
CA LYS A 212 8.36 4.15 7.58
C LYS A 212 7.64 5.00 6.53
N SER A 213 8.36 5.92 5.89
CA SER A 213 7.80 6.78 4.83
C SER A 213 7.73 6.07 3.48
N GLY A 214 8.44 4.95 3.32
CA GLY A 214 8.58 4.28 2.05
C GLY A 214 9.32 5.06 0.98
N GLN A 215 10.07 6.09 1.37
CA GLN A 215 10.70 7.00 0.44
C GLN A 215 12.19 6.72 0.27
N GLY A 216 12.62 6.83 -0.99
CA GLY A 216 14.02 6.80 -1.39
C GLY A 216 14.53 5.40 -1.78
N PRO A 217 15.65 5.38 -2.52
CA PRO A 217 16.13 4.18 -3.22
C PRO A 217 16.43 2.99 -2.30
N TYR A 218 16.81 3.27 -1.05
CA TYR A 218 17.07 2.19 -0.09
C TYR A 218 15.80 1.55 0.43
N ALA A 219 14.75 2.33 0.75
CA ALA A 219 13.48 1.79 1.19
C ALA A 219 12.85 0.92 0.10
N GLU A 220 12.88 1.40 -1.13
CA GLU A 220 12.41 0.68 -2.32
C GLU A 220 13.17 -0.63 -2.55
N ALA A 221 14.50 -0.58 -2.49
CA ALA A 221 15.33 -1.77 -2.66
C ALA A 221 15.08 -2.82 -1.56
N VAL A 222 14.86 -2.40 -0.30
CA VAL A 222 14.54 -3.33 0.79
C VAL A 222 13.18 -3.97 0.59
N ARG A 223 12.18 -3.23 0.13
CA ARG A 223 10.85 -3.78 -0.18
C ARG A 223 10.91 -4.79 -1.32
N ALA A 224 11.63 -4.45 -2.39
CA ALA A 224 11.86 -5.38 -3.49
C ALA A 224 12.58 -6.66 -3.01
N PHE A 225 13.56 -6.51 -2.13
CA PHE A 225 14.21 -7.64 -1.47
C PHE A 225 13.23 -8.50 -0.67
N LEU A 226 12.34 -7.89 0.11
CA LEU A 226 11.34 -8.63 0.88
C LEU A 226 10.36 -9.37 -0.04
N ALA A 227 10.00 -8.78 -1.16
CA ALA A 227 9.16 -9.41 -2.17
C ALA A 227 9.87 -10.62 -2.80
N ASP A 228 11.14 -10.49 -3.15
CA ASP A 228 11.96 -11.56 -3.71
C ASP A 228 12.14 -12.72 -2.74
N VAL A 229 12.56 -12.44 -1.52
CA VAL A 229 12.76 -13.48 -0.50
C VAL A 229 11.46 -14.21 -0.13
N ALA A 230 10.32 -13.53 -0.25
CA ALA A 230 9.01 -14.14 -0.04
C ALA A 230 8.72 -15.28 -1.02
N LEU A 231 9.25 -15.21 -2.25
CA LEU A 231 9.01 -16.21 -3.30
C LEU A 231 9.57 -17.57 -2.96
N ASP A 232 10.87 -17.65 -2.68
CA ASP A 232 11.57 -18.93 -2.57
C ASP A 232 12.48 -19.01 -1.34
N GLY A 233 12.53 -17.96 -0.52
CA GLY A 233 13.37 -17.88 0.68
C GLY A 233 14.87 -17.72 0.40
N LYS A 234 15.26 -17.54 -0.86
CA LYS A 234 16.66 -17.27 -1.20
C LYS A 234 16.94 -15.78 -1.07
N VAL A 235 18.18 -15.46 -0.78
CA VAL A 235 18.63 -14.09 -0.61
C VAL A 235 19.33 -13.64 -1.89
N THR A 236 18.68 -12.72 -2.60
CA THR A 236 19.30 -12.01 -3.72
C THR A 236 20.07 -10.80 -3.19
N PRO A 237 21.29 -10.53 -3.70
CA PRO A 237 22.07 -9.37 -3.27
C PRO A 237 21.32 -8.04 -3.42
N MET A 238 21.32 -7.20 -2.38
CA MET A 238 20.70 -5.87 -2.41
C MET A 238 21.17 -5.00 -3.59
N SER A 239 22.42 -5.17 -4.04
CA SER A 239 22.96 -4.47 -5.20
C SER A 239 22.16 -4.70 -6.48
N VAL A 240 21.48 -5.83 -6.62
CA VAL A 240 20.63 -6.12 -7.78
C VAL A 240 19.41 -5.19 -7.78
N PHE A 241 18.82 -4.97 -6.61
CA PHE A 241 17.63 -4.11 -6.47
C PHE A 241 17.98 -2.63 -6.72
N PHE A 242 19.14 -2.16 -6.24
CA PHE A 242 19.61 -0.80 -6.54
C PHE A 242 19.87 -0.58 -8.04
N SER A 243 20.41 -1.57 -8.74
CA SER A 243 20.67 -1.44 -10.18
C SER A 243 19.38 -1.43 -11.00
N ALA A 244 18.34 -2.13 -10.54
CA ALA A 244 17.04 -2.13 -11.17
C ALA A 244 16.34 -0.77 -10.99
N TYR A 245 16.38 -0.18 -9.81
CA TYR A 245 15.74 1.10 -9.53
C TYR A 245 16.50 2.32 -10.09
N GLY A 246 17.82 2.29 -10.07
CA GLY A 246 18.64 3.44 -10.51
C GLY A 246 18.74 3.66 -12.01
N LYS A 247 18.20 2.77 -12.85
CA LYS A 247 18.41 2.79 -14.31
C LYS A 247 17.15 2.54 -15.14
N GLY A 248 15.95 2.63 -14.58
CA GLY A 248 14.73 2.27 -15.33
C GLY A 248 14.73 0.80 -15.79
N GLY A 249 15.37 -0.08 -15.03
CA GLY A 249 15.41 -1.50 -15.30
C GLY A 249 14.15 -2.19 -14.76
N GLU A 250 13.51 -3.01 -15.57
CA GLU A 250 12.43 -3.89 -15.13
C GLU A 250 12.88 -4.74 -13.96
N TYR A 251 12.21 -4.64 -12.85
CA TYR A 251 12.31 -5.62 -11.79
C TYR A 251 11.50 -6.86 -12.20
N ALA A 252 12.19 -7.81 -12.83
CA ALA A 252 11.59 -9.02 -13.40
C ALA A 252 11.33 -10.13 -12.36
N ALA A 253 11.48 -9.89 -11.07
CA ALA A 253 11.08 -10.84 -10.06
C ALA A 253 9.58 -10.70 -9.83
N GLY A 254 8.81 -11.53 -10.48
CA GLY A 254 7.41 -11.69 -10.14
C GLY A 254 7.27 -12.06 -8.67
N GLY A 255 6.40 -11.39 -7.95
CA GLY A 255 6.03 -11.72 -6.58
C GLY A 255 5.47 -13.14 -6.45
N PRO A 256 5.10 -13.59 -5.23
CA PRO A 256 4.55 -14.90 -5.01
C PRO A 256 3.31 -15.15 -5.86
N SER A 257 3.29 -16.28 -6.57
CA SER A 257 2.12 -16.68 -7.38
C SER A 257 0.93 -16.94 -6.46
N ASP A 258 -0.23 -16.45 -6.86
CA ASP A 258 -1.49 -16.79 -6.22
C ASP A 258 -1.84 -18.25 -6.52
N PRO A 259 -1.91 -19.16 -5.53
CA PRO A 259 -2.18 -20.57 -5.76
C PRO A 259 -3.63 -20.84 -6.21
N GLY A 260 -4.54 -19.88 -6.05
CA GLY A 260 -5.94 -19.98 -6.50
C GLY A 260 -6.17 -19.50 -7.92
N LEU A 261 -5.20 -18.85 -8.51
CA LEU A 261 -5.25 -18.29 -9.87
C LEU A 261 -3.93 -18.66 -10.59
N PRO A 262 -3.79 -19.95 -11.04
CA PRO A 262 -2.55 -20.41 -11.68
C PRO A 262 -2.25 -19.61 -12.95
N GLY A 263 -1.06 -19.06 -13.02
CA GLY A 263 -0.60 -18.20 -14.13
C GLY A 263 -0.47 -16.72 -13.74
N GLU A 264 -1.07 -16.31 -12.62
CA GLU A 264 -0.87 -14.96 -12.11
C GLU A 264 0.47 -14.85 -11.39
N LYS A 265 1.29 -13.96 -11.88
CA LYS A 265 2.49 -13.51 -11.20
C LYS A 265 2.24 -12.08 -10.74
N ALA A 266 2.56 -11.80 -9.49
CA ALA A 266 2.70 -10.43 -9.05
C ALA A 266 3.79 -9.78 -9.92
N SER A 267 3.40 -8.95 -10.88
CA SER A 267 4.34 -8.12 -11.62
C SER A 267 4.44 -6.79 -10.89
N PHE A 268 5.62 -6.46 -10.40
CA PHE A 268 5.90 -5.14 -9.88
C PHE A 268 6.26 -4.26 -11.07
N ALA A 269 5.32 -3.42 -11.50
CA ALA A 269 5.61 -2.36 -12.42
C ALA A 269 6.17 -1.19 -11.63
N HIS A 270 7.43 -0.86 -11.87
CA HIS A 270 8.05 0.33 -11.32
C HIS A 270 8.37 1.28 -12.45
N ASP A 271 7.82 2.46 -12.44
CA ASP A 271 8.38 3.56 -13.19
C ASP A 271 8.05 4.93 -12.62
N TRP A 272 9.09 5.63 -12.20
CA TRP A 272 9.05 7.00 -11.69
C TRP A 272 8.78 8.06 -12.76
N ASN A 273 8.82 7.69 -14.04
CA ASN A 273 8.78 8.61 -15.17
C ASN A 273 8.09 8.05 -16.39
N VAL A 274 7.18 7.10 -16.26
CA VAL A 274 6.65 6.47 -17.45
C VAL A 274 5.29 6.92 -17.84
N ASP A 275 5.34 7.54 -18.95
CA ASP A 275 4.30 7.45 -19.94
C ASP A 275 3.84 5.99 -20.08
N ALA A 276 2.69 5.70 -19.50
CA ALA A 276 1.89 4.52 -19.75
C ALA A 276 2.66 3.18 -19.75
N TYR A 277 2.54 2.45 -18.70
CA TYR A 277 2.88 1.06 -18.70
C TYR A 277 1.95 0.29 -19.65
N ASN A 278 2.47 0.03 -20.84
CA ASN A 278 1.85 -0.85 -21.82
C ASN A 278 2.12 -2.31 -21.44
N GLN A 279 1.55 -2.80 -20.35
CA GLN A 279 1.40 -4.24 -20.23
C GLN A 279 0.10 -4.61 -20.92
N GLU A 280 0.20 -5.33 -22.02
CA GLU A 280 -0.92 -6.14 -22.49
C GLU A 280 -1.25 -7.13 -21.39
N PRO A 281 -2.42 -7.05 -20.72
CA PRO A 281 -2.85 -8.16 -19.89
C PRO A 281 -3.07 -9.32 -20.85
N ASP A 282 -2.18 -10.31 -20.83
CA ASP A 282 -2.63 -11.62 -21.24
C ASP A 282 -3.81 -12.00 -20.34
N ASP A 283 -4.69 -12.88 -20.77
CA ASP A 283 -6.01 -13.15 -20.18
C ASP A 283 -6.03 -13.46 -18.66
N ASN A 284 -4.90 -13.36 -17.96
CA ASN A 284 -4.72 -13.73 -16.56
C ASN A 284 -3.84 -12.76 -15.74
N THR A 285 -3.55 -11.56 -16.20
CA THR A 285 -2.63 -10.66 -15.48
C THR A 285 -3.34 -9.71 -14.54
N HIS A 286 -2.95 -9.77 -13.25
CA HIS A 286 -3.20 -8.69 -12.30
C HIS A 286 -2.07 -7.66 -12.42
N VAL A 287 -2.42 -6.39 -12.44
CA VAL A 287 -1.45 -5.31 -12.32
C VAL A 287 -1.21 -5.09 -10.84
N LEU A 288 0.00 -5.37 -10.38
CA LEU A 288 0.47 -5.03 -9.04
C LEU A 288 1.55 -3.97 -9.18
N ALA A 289 1.31 -2.80 -8.64
CA ALA A 289 2.27 -1.73 -8.57
C ALA A 289 3.05 -1.75 -7.24
N THR A 290 3.84 -0.72 -7.01
CA THR A 290 4.79 -0.65 -5.90
C THR A 290 4.22 0.15 -4.71
N ASP A 291 5.02 0.34 -3.67
CA ASP A 291 4.73 1.29 -2.59
C ASP A 291 5.20 2.73 -2.94
N GLY A 292 5.64 2.98 -4.18
CA GLY A 292 5.99 4.31 -4.69
C GLY A 292 4.82 4.95 -5.45
N ASN A 293 5.00 6.18 -5.93
CA ASN A 293 4.00 6.85 -6.74
C ASN A 293 4.00 6.23 -8.15
N ASP A 294 2.99 5.47 -8.47
CA ASP A 294 2.86 4.75 -9.73
C ASP A 294 1.86 5.42 -10.67
N VAL A 295 2.09 5.31 -11.98
CA VAL A 295 1.12 5.68 -12.99
C VAL A 295 0.71 4.44 -13.76
N ILE A 296 -0.55 4.03 -13.61
CA ILE A 296 -1.10 2.83 -14.22
C ILE A 296 -2.12 3.20 -15.27
N LYS A 297 -1.80 2.86 -16.50
CA LYS A 297 -2.71 2.98 -17.63
C LYS A 297 -2.75 1.66 -18.38
N PRO A 298 -3.67 0.73 -18.02
CA PRO A 298 -3.75 -0.55 -18.71
C PRO A 298 -4.15 -0.33 -20.17
N ILE A 299 -3.39 -0.89 -21.10
CA ILE A 299 -3.82 -1.02 -22.49
C ILE A 299 -4.68 -2.27 -22.61
N ILE A 300 -5.91 -2.09 -23.03
CA ILE A 300 -6.86 -3.16 -23.22
C ILE A 300 -7.00 -3.37 -24.72
N THR A 301 -6.39 -4.44 -25.24
CA THR A 301 -6.24 -4.64 -26.68
C THR A 301 -7.30 -5.54 -27.32
N ASP A 302 -8.02 -6.37 -26.55
CA ASP A 302 -8.94 -7.34 -27.13
C ASP A 302 -10.34 -7.32 -26.49
N GLY A 303 -11.30 -6.78 -27.23
CA GLY A 303 -12.71 -6.81 -26.88
C GLY A 303 -13.33 -5.42 -26.68
N PRO A 304 -14.55 -5.32 -26.17
CA PRO A 304 -15.20 -4.02 -25.88
C PRO A 304 -14.60 -3.32 -24.65
N GLY A 305 -13.29 -3.20 -24.62
CA GLY A 305 -12.42 -2.44 -23.71
C GLY A 305 -12.86 -2.39 -22.23
N GLY A 306 -11.97 -2.55 -21.31
CA GLY A 306 -12.23 -2.38 -19.87
C GLY A 306 -11.48 -3.40 -19.00
N LEU A 307 -11.51 -3.21 -17.69
CA LEU A 307 -11.00 -4.18 -16.72
C LEU A 307 -12.07 -5.22 -16.45
N ASP A 308 -11.91 -6.45 -16.96
CA ASP A 308 -12.90 -7.51 -16.83
C ASP A 308 -13.06 -8.01 -15.38
N ALA A 309 -14.21 -8.62 -15.11
CA ALA A 309 -14.46 -9.31 -13.85
C ALA A 309 -13.39 -10.39 -13.61
N GLY A 310 -12.73 -10.34 -12.46
CA GLY A 310 -11.62 -11.24 -12.12
C GLY A 310 -10.23 -10.69 -12.41
N LYS A 311 -10.11 -9.56 -13.11
CA LYS A 311 -8.84 -8.80 -13.24
C LYS A 311 -8.74 -7.76 -12.14
N HIS A 312 -7.52 -7.49 -11.66
CA HIS A 312 -7.31 -6.59 -10.53
C HIS A 312 -6.15 -5.64 -10.80
N ILE A 313 -6.32 -4.39 -10.38
CA ILE A 313 -5.26 -3.39 -10.29
C ILE A 313 -5.03 -3.14 -8.80
N ARG A 314 -3.79 -3.21 -8.34
CA ARG A 314 -3.39 -2.92 -6.97
C ARG A 314 -2.13 -2.12 -6.97
N THR A 315 -2.18 -0.96 -6.31
CA THR A 315 -1.04 -0.04 -6.33
C THR A 315 -0.24 -0.02 -5.04
N ALA A 316 -0.72 -0.72 -4.02
CA ALA A 316 -0.05 -0.93 -2.74
C ALA A 316 0.12 0.35 -1.88
N GLY A 317 1.01 1.27 -2.18
CA GLY A 317 1.15 2.54 -1.45
C GLY A 317 1.95 3.55 -2.25
N GLY A 318 1.86 4.82 -1.89
CA GLY A 318 2.34 5.93 -2.68
C GLY A 318 1.16 6.80 -3.11
N ASN A 319 1.43 7.89 -3.83
CA ASN A 319 0.36 8.69 -4.42
C ASN A 319 0.23 8.28 -5.88
N ASP A 320 -0.70 7.38 -6.13
CA ASP A 320 -0.80 6.69 -7.41
C ASP A 320 -1.77 7.38 -8.37
N VAL A 321 -1.55 7.16 -9.66
CA VAL A 321 -2.45 7.61 -10.72
C VAL A 321 -2.92 6.39 -11.51
N ILE A 322 -4.21 6.07 -11.41
CA ILE A 322 -4.83 4.95 -12.11
C ILE A 322 -5.74 5.52 -13.19
N ILE A 323 -5.48 5.20 -14.45
CA ILE A 323 -6.24 5.71 -15.59
C ILE A 323 -6.80 4.53 -16.39
N VAL A 324 -8.11 4.31 -16.33
CA VAL A 324 -8.82 3.38 -17.19
C VAL A 324 -9.75 4.17 -18.09
N ASP A 325 -9.20 4.69 -19.17
CA ASP A 325 -9.88 5.61 -20.10
C ASP A 325 -10.46 4.91 -21.36
N ASN A 326 -10.51 3.58 -21.33
CA ASN A 326 -11.02 2.82 -22.46
C ASN A 326 -11.86 1.61 -21.98
N GLY A 327 -13.19 1.79 -21.92
CA GLY A 327 -14.13 0.74 -21.61
C GLY A 327 -14.64 0.69 -20.17
N VAL A 328 -15.15 -0.47 -19.76
CA VAL A 328 -15.84 -0.66 -18.47
C VAL A 328 -14.94 -1.38 -17.47
N VAL A 329 -14.76 -0.82 -16.28
CA VAL A 329 -14.09 -1.49 -15.16
C VAL A 329 -15.08 -2.41 -14.46
N ARG A 330 -14.92 -3.73 -14.59
CA ARG A 330 -15.69 -4.77 -13.89
C ARG A 330 -14.88 -5.52 -12.84
N GLY A 331 -13.57 -5.31 -12.82
CA GLY A 331 -12.67 -5.93 -11.87
C GLY A 331 -12.54 -5.15 -10.56
N LEU A 332 -11.53 -5.51 -9.77
CA LEU A 332 -11.16 -4.82 -8.55
C LEU A 332 -10.03 -3.81 -8.83
N ILE A 333 -10.20 -2.60 -8.34
CA ILE A 333 -9.12 -1.64 -8.18
C ILE A 333 -8.90 -1.44 -6.67
N ASP A 334 -7.66 -1.62 -6.21
CA ASP A 334 -7.22 -1.41 -4.83
C ASP A 334 -6.04 -0.42 -4.89
N ALA A 335 -6.30 0.85 -4.57
CA ALA A 335 -5.34 1.93 -4.69
C ALA A 335 -4.38 2.04 -3.48
N GLY A 336 -4.71 1.37 -2.37
CA GLY A 336 -3.76 1.15 -1.27
C GLY A 336 -3.60 2.31 -0.30
N LYS A 337 -2.37 2.80 -0.10
CA LYS A 337 -2.09 3.90 0.82
C LYS A 337 -1.52 5.08 0.08
N GLY A 338 -1.96 6.26 0.43
CA GLY A 338 -1.48 7.51 -0.18
C GLY A 338 -2.62 8.35 -0.70
N ASN A 339 -2.29 9.43 -1.38
CA ASN A 339 -3.31 10.29 -1.97
C ASN A 339 -3.42 9.95 -3.45
N ASP A 340 -4.38 9.10 -3.80
CA ASP A 340 -4.47 8.50 -5.10
C ASP A 340 -5.39 9.29 -6.06
N SER A 341 -5.11 9.19 -7.34
CA SER A 341 -5.92 9.80 -8.39
C SER A 341 -6.43 8.71 -9.34
N ILE A 342 -7.72 8.46 -9.34
CA ILE A 342 -8.34 7.32 -10.01
C ILE A 342 -9.31 7.84 -11.07
N PHE A 343 -9.00 7.63 -12.35
CA PHE A 343 -9.79 8.06 -13.50
C PHE A 343 -10.37 6.86 -14.23
N LEU A 344 -11.69 6.69 -14.19
CA LEU A 344 -12.40 5.57 -14.77
C LEU A 344 -13.39 6.06 -15.81
N GLU A 345 -13.31 5.59 -17.06
CA GLU A 345 -14.28 5.99 -18.08
C GLU A 345 -15.70 5.49 -17.75
N LYS A 346 -15.81 4.21 -17.39
CA LYS A 346 -17.03 3.58 -16.87
C LYS A 346 -16.72 2.64 -15.74
N PHE A 347 -17.52 2.68 -14.69
CA PHE A 347 -17.30 1.86 -13.51
C PHE A 347 -18.49 0.92 -13.23
N ASP A 348 -18.17 -0.38 -13.14
CA ASP A 348 -19.11 -1.50 -12.94
C ASP A 348 -18.47 -2.61 -12.07
N GLY A 349 -17.48 -2.24 -11.28
CA GLY A 349 -16.64 -3.14 -10.50
C GLY A 349 -16.59 -2.80 -9.03
N ARG A 350 -15.45 -3.13 -8.42
CA ARG A 350 -15.15 -2.85 -7.02
C ARG A 350 -13.94 -1.92 -6.94
N LEU A 351 -14.04 -0.89 -6.10
CA LEU A 351 -12.96 0.05 -5.84
C LEU A 351 -12.71 0.12 -4.32
N ILE A 352 -11.45 -0.07 -3.94
CA ILE A 352 -10.90 0.22 -2.63
C ILE A 352 -9.97 1.41 -2.83
N THR A 353 -10.25 2.54 -2.20
CA THR A 353 -9.43 3.76 -2.31
C THR A 353 -8.23 3.70 -1.36
N GLY A 354 -8.42 3.14 -0.18
CA GLY A 354 -7.36 2.94 0.79
C GLY A 354 -7.24 4.06 1.82
N GLU A 355 -6.01 4.29 2.33
CA GLU A 355 -5.73 5.33 3.33
C GLU A 355 -5.23 6.60 2.63
N GLY A 356 -5.92 7.72 2.77
CA GLY A 356 -5.42 8.99 2.23
C GLY A 356 -6.49 10.01 1.89
N TYR A 357 -6.13 10.93 1.01
CA TYR A 357 -7.04 11.88 0.35
C TYR A 357 -7.12 11.47 -1.12
N ASP A 358 -8.12 10.67 -1.46
CA ASP A 358 -8.21 10.09 -2.78
C ASP A 358 -9.15 10.89 -3.68
N ASN A 359 -8.76 11.03 -4.94
CA ASN A 359 -9.55 11.70 -5.94
C ASN A 359 -10.05 10.68 -6.98
N ILE A 360 -11.34 10.45 -6.99
CA ILE A 360 -11.99 9.48 -7.86
C ILE A 360 -12.81 10.24 -8.89
N ASP A 361 -12.49 10.04 -10.15
CA ASP A 361 -13.22 10.62 -11.30
C ASP A 361 -13.81 9.48 -12.14
N ILE A 362 -15.15 9.44 -12.20
CA ILE A 362 -15.89 8.46 -12.99
C ILE A 362 -16.56 9.19 -14.16
N GLY A 363 -16.09 8.94 -15.37
CA GLY A 363 -16.55 9.61 -16.57
C GLY A 363 -18.02 9.32 -16.92
N SER A 364 -18.48 8.08 -16.67
CA SER A 364 -19.89 7.71 -16.87
C SER A 364 -20.26 6.47 -16.09
N PHE A 365 -21.55 6.28 -15.88
CA PHE A 365 -22.07 5.05 -15.26
C PHE A 365 -22.06 3.89 -16.26
N ALA A 366 -21.77 2.68 -15.78
CA ALA A 366 -22.05 1.47 -16.53
C ALA A 366 -23.55 1.14 -16.49
N SER A 367 -23.98 0.29 -17.42
CA SER A 367 -25.37 -0.18 -17.46
C SER A 367 -25.74 -0.95 -16.21
N LEU A 368 -26.94 -0.70 -15.68
CA LEU A 368 -27.45 -1.39 -14.50
C LEU A 368 -27.76 -2.86 -14.80
N HIS A 369 -27.30 -3.76 -13.95
CA HIS A 369 -27.57 -5.19 -14.08
C HIS A 369 -28.94 -5.53 -13.51
N LEU A 370 -29.89 -5.86 -14.40
CA LEU A 370 -31.25 -6.21 -14.03
C LEU A 370 -31.61 -7.65 -14.45
N SER A 371 -32.24 -8.39 -13.54
CA SER A 371 -32.89 -9.66 -13.84
C SER A 371 -34.30 -9.62 -13.29
N ASN A 372 -35.30 -9.81 -14.16
CA ASN A 372 -36.72 -9.74 -13.80
C ASN A 372 -37.10 -8.42 -13.10
N GLY A 373 -36.53 -7.29 -13.51
CA GLY A 373 -36.76 -5.98 -12.93
C GLY A 373 -36.12 -5.74 -11.55
N LYS A 374 -35.22 -6.63 -11.12
CA LYS A 374 -34.47 -6.53 -9.88
C LYS A 374 -32.99 -6.34 -10.17
N VAL A 375 -32.33 -5.53 -9.34
CA VAL A 375 -30.87 -5.34 -9.43
C VAL A 375 -30.14 -6.62 -8.98
N THR A 376 -29.23 -7.09 -9.82
CA THR A 376 -28.47 -8.31 -9.57
C THR A 376 -27.02 -8.05 -9.21
N ASP A 377 -26.46 -6.92 -9.65
CA ASP A 377 -25.10 -6.51 -9.35
C ASP A 377 -25.01 -4.98 -9.30
N ILE A 378 -24.09 -4.46 -8.49
CA ILE A 378 -23.90 -3.03 -8.27
C ILE A 378 -22.41 -2.73 -8.18
N ALA A 379 -21.96 -1.71 -8.89
CA ALA A 379 -20.62 -1.16 -8.71
C ALA A 379 -20.44 -0.61 -7.28
N VAL A 380 -19.32 -0.93 -6.62
CA VAL A 380 -19.10 -0.61 -5.21
C VAL A 380 -17.78 0.11 -5.00
N ILE A 381 -17.83 1.23 -4.30
CA ILE A 381 -16.67 1.84 -3.64
C ILE A 381 -16.75 1.42 -2.17
N GLU A 382 -15.75 0.64 -1.69
CA GLU A 382 -15.88 -0.13 -0.46
C GLU A 382 -15.52 0.64 0.79
N ASP A 383 -14.62 1.62 0.69
CA ASP A 383 -13.98 2.27 1.83
C ASP A 383 -13.90 3.80 1.70
N PHE A 384 -14.74 4.41 0.88
CA PHE A 384 -14.79 5.86 0.69
C PHE A 384 -14.79 6.61 2.03
N GLN A 385 -13.77 7.42 2.28
CA GLN A 385 -13.57 8.14 3.52
C GLN A 385 -14.16 9.55 3.46
N LYS A 386 -15.32 9.71 4.03
CA LYS A 386 -16.00 11.01 4.13
C LYS A 386 -15.09 12.05 4.81
N GLY A 387 -14.83 13.15 4.10
CA GLY A 387 -13.98 14.23 4.58
C GLY A 387 -12.52 14.11 4.17
N PHE A 388 -12.17 13.04 3.54
CA PHE A 388 -10.85 12.79 2.99
C PHE A 388 -10.93 12.59 1.48
N ASP A 389 -11.82 11.73 1.00
CA ASP A 389 -11.92 11.41 -0.41
C ASP A 389 -12.83 12.34 -1.16
N MET A 390 -12.55 12.51 -2.44
CA MET A 390 -13.33 13.26 -3.39
C MET A 390 -13.82 12.36 -4.52
N LEU A 391 -15.13 12.37 -4.77
CA LEU A 391 -15.73 11.61 -5.85
C LEU A 391 -16.41 12.57 -6.84
N THR A 392 -16.00 12.47 -8.09
CA THR A 392 -16.51 13.27 -9.20
C THR A 392 -17.13 12.37 -10.26
N PHE A 393 -18.26 12.78 -10.79
CA PHE A 393 -18.90 12.17 -11.95
C PHE A 393 -18.91 13.17 -13.11
N ALA A 394 -18.18 12.85 -14.18
CA ALA A 394 -18.12 13.71 -15.37
C ALA A 394 -19.36 13.57 -16.26
N GLY A 395 -19.70 14.64 -16.95
CA GLY A 395 -20.68 14.62 -18.05
C GLY A 395 -22.15 14.58 -17.62
N VAL A 396 -22.47 14.85 -16.37
CA VAL A 396 -23.85 14.89 -15.89
C VAL A 396 -24.39 16.34 -15.92
N ALA A 397 -25.05 16.70 -16.99
CA ALA A 397 -25.71 17.99 -17.12
C ALA A 397 -26.99 18.04 -16.27
N GLY A 398 -26.99 18.88 -15.25
CA GLY A 398 -28.18 19.24 -14.50
C GLY A 398 -27.93 19.49 -13.01
N PRO A 399 -28.64 20.43 -12.39
CA PRO A 399 -28.54 20.62 -10.95
C PRO A 399 -29.09 19.36 -10.24
N GLY A 400 -28.21 18.59 -9.68
CA GLY A 400 -28.59 17.50 -8.80
C GLY A 400 -29.36 18.01 -7.59
N GLU A 401 -30.68 18.08 -7.70
CA GLU A 401 -31.50 18.35 -6.53
C GLU A 401 -31.39 17.19 -5.57
N LYS A 402 -30.94 17.48 -4.34
CA LYS A 402 -31.05 16.56 -3.22
C LYS A 402 -32.52 16.26 -3.01
N LYS A 403 -32.96 15.08 -3.42
CA LYS A 403 -34.23 14.54 -2.94
C LYS A 403 -33.95 13.54 -1.84
N GLN A 404 -34.01 13.97 -0.59
CA GLN A 404 -34.12 13.08 0.53
C GLN A 404 -35.51 12.45 0.51
N LEU A 405 -35.65 11.27 -0.06
CA LEU A 405 -36.90 10.52 0.01
C LEU A 405 -36.90 9.72 1.31
N TYR A 406 -37.96 9.92 2.09
CA TYR A 406 -38.19 9.14 3.32
C TYR A 406 -38.82 7.80 2.94
N PHE A 407 -38.15 6.71 3.25
CA PHE A 407 -38.71 5.38 3.02
C PHE A 407 -39.68 4.92 4.12
N VAL A 408 -40.71 4.22 3.68
CA VAL A 408 -41.53 3.40 4.58
C VAL A 408 -40.68 2.19 4.97
N ALA A 409 -40.54 1.89 6.23
CA ALA A 409 -39.67 0.85 6.79
C ALA A 409 -39.91 -0.60 6.31
N THR A 410 -40.83 -0.81 5.39
CA THR A 410 -41.23 -2.11 4.81
C THR A 410 -40.88 -2.25 3.33
N ALA A 411 -40.28 -1.24 2.68
CA ALA A 411 -39.89 -1.31 1.28
C ALA A 411 -38.62 -2.16 1.09
N THR A 412 -38.57 -2.92 0.00
CA THR A 412 -37.32 -3.58 -0.42
C THR A 412 -36.40 -2.57 -1.12
N PHE A 413 -35.12 -2.93 -1.30
CA PHE A 413 -34.18 -2.10 -2.05
C PHE A 413 -34.67 -1.82 -3.48
N ASP A 414 -35.21 -2.83 -4.17
CA ASP A 414 -35.74 -2.70 -5.53
C ASP A 414 -36.95 -1.76 -5.59
N ASP A 415 -37.84 -1.82 -4.58
CA ASP A 415 -38.99 -0.89 -4.50
C ASP A 415 -38.51 0.57 -4.31
N ALA A 416 -37.49 0.74 -3.47
CA ALA A 416 -36.87 2.02 -3.22
C ALA A 416 -36.23 2.58 -4.52
N LEU A 417 -35.42 1.78 -5.17
CA LEU A 417 -34.74 2.19 -6.40
C LEU A 417 -35.72 2.50 -7.52
N THR A 418 -36.79 1.72 -7.66
CA THR A 418 -37.88 1.98 -8.62
C THR A 418 -38.55 3.33 -8.34
N ALA A 419 -38.79 3.66 -7.07
CA ALA A 419 -39.36 4.94 -6.67
C ALA A 419 -38.40 6.12 -6.98
N TYR A 420 -37.09 5.93 -6.78
CA TYR A 420 -36.09 6.95 -7.13
C TYR A 420 -35.97 7.12 -8.65
N ALA A 421 -35.96 6.02 -9.42
CA ALA A 421 -35.95 6.10 -10.89
C ALA A 421 -37.16 6.89 -11.43
N GLY A 422 -38.33 6.69 -10.83
CA GLY A 422 -39.55 7.48 -11.19
C GLY A 422 -39.53 8.94 -10.74
N ALA A 423 -38.73 9.28 -9.73
CA ALA A 423 -38.66 10.64 -9.16
C ALA A 423 -37.44 11.43 -9.63
N THR A 424 -36.43 10.80 -10.18
CA THR A 424 -35.23 11.43 -10.72
C THR A 424 -35.51 12.01 -12.11
N ALA A 425 -35.04 13.23 -12.35
CA ALA A 425 -35.19 13.85 -13.65
C ALA A 425 -34.36 13.11 -14.72
N ALA A 426 -34.85 13.15 -15.96
CA ALA A 426 -34.15 12.54 -17.09
C ALA A 426 -32.71 13.07 -17.23
N ASN A 427 -31.76 12.18 -17.49
CA ASN A 427 -30.34 12.49 -17.61
C ASN A 427 -29.77 13.25 -16.39
N SER A 428 -30.17 12.82 -15.19
CA SER A 428 -29.68 13.43 -13.94
C SER A 428 -29.32 12.37 -12.89
N ASN A 429 -28.55 12.80 -11.89
CA ASN A 429 -28.15 11.96 -10.77
C ASN A 429 -28.98 12.24 -9.52
N THR A 430 -29.20 11.21 -8.74
CA THR A 430 -29.81 11.29 -7.42
C THR A 430 -28.93 10.55 -6.41
N VAL A 431 -28.79 11.10 -5.21
CA VAL A 431 -28.06 10.48 -4.10
C VAL A 431 -29.06 10.14 -3.01
N PHE A 432 -29.00 8.90 -2.52
CA PHE A 432 -29.87 8.44 -1.46
C PHE A 432 -29.14 7.47 -0.51
N GLU A 433 -29.68 7.31 0.68
CA GLU A 433 -29.17 6.39 1.67
C GLU A 433 -30.12 5.21 1.85
N TRP A 434 -29.55 4.01 1.95
CA TRP A 434 -30.29 2.80 2.22
C TRP A 434 -29.47 1.83 3.07
N ASN A 435 -30.03 1.40 4.18
CA ASN A 435 -29.47 0.39 5.09
C ASN A 435 -28.01 0.65 5.51
N GLY A 436 -27.63 1.92 5.73
CA GLY A 436 -26.28 2.31 6.17
C GLY A 436 -25.28 2.60 5.04
N ASP A 437 -25.70 2.50 3.80
CA ASP A 437 -24.90 2.80 2.62
C ASP A 437 -25.45 4.01 1.88
N THR A 438 -24.60 4.72 1.14
CA THR A 438 -25.01 5.77 0.20
C THR A 438 -24.98 5.22 -1.22
N TYR A 439 -25.97 5.57 -2.00
CA TYR A 439 -26.09 5.21 -3.41
C TYR A 439 -26.13 6.45 -4.31
N VAL A 440 -25.42 6.38 -5.42
CA VAL A 440 -25.51 7.37 -6.50
C VAL A 440 -26.21 6.70 -7.68
N PHE A 441 -27.39 7.17 -8.02
CA PHE A 441 -28.21 6.67 -9.11
C PHE A 441 -28.24 7.66 -10.26
N HIS A 442 -28.01 7.19 -11.46
CA HIS A 442 -28.12 7.93 -12.71
C HIS A 442 -29.34 7.46 -13.51
N GLN A 443 -30.21 8.40 -13.85
CA GLN A 443 -31.37 8.15 -14.71
C GLN A 443 -31.02 8.55 -16.16
N ASN A 444 -31.10 7.58 -17.08
CA ASN A 444 -30.63 7.68 -18.47
C ASN A 444 -31.51 8.49 -19.43
N GLY A 445 -32.63 9.02 -18.98
CA GLY A 445 -33.61 9.77 -19.79
C GLY A 445 -34.82 8.95 -20.25
N VAL A 446 -34.82 7.63 -20.01
CA VAL A 446 -35.99 6.75 -20.23
C VAL A 446 -36.77 6.64 -18.91
N PRO A 447 -38.06 6.93 -18.86
CA PRO A 447 -38.84 6.91 -17.62
C PRO A 447 -38.88 5.51 -16.98
N GLY A 448 -38.63 5.45 -15.67
CA GLY A 448 -38.64 4.22 -14.89
C GLY A 448 -37.24 3.59 -14.74
N LEU A 449 -37.14 2.47 -14.05
CA LEU A 449 -35.91 1.72 -13.84
C LEU A 449 -35.64 0.80 -15.03
N ASP A 450 -34.54 1.01 -15.72
CA ASP A 450 -34.13 0.18 -16.85
C ASP A 450 -32.61 -0.07 -16.88
N ALA A 451 -32.15 -0.94 -17.80
CA ALA A 451 -30.74 -1.32 -17.91
C ALA A 451 -29.83 -0.19 -18.43
N GLY A 452 -30.37 0.90 -18.94
CA GLY A 452 -29.59 2.07 -19.35
C GLY A 452 -29.26 3.00 -18.17
N ASP A 453 -29.92 2.80 -17.02
CA ASP A 453 -29.62 3.53 -15.79
C ASP A 453 -28.28 3.08 -15.17
N GLY A 454 -27.74 3.88 -14.27
CA GLY A 454 -26.51 3.56 -13.56
C GLY A 454 -26.67 3.60 -12.05
N LEU A 455 -25.91 2.79 -11.34
CA LEU A 455 -25.94 2.73 -9.87
C LEU A 455 -24.55 2.43 -9.32
N ILE A 456 -24.12 3.27 -8.37
CA ILE A 456 -22.88 3.04 -7.61
C ILE A 456 -23.21 3.09 -6.13
N LYS A 457 -22.68 2.16 -5.38
CA LYS A 457 -22.79 2.05 -3.93
C LYS A 457 -21.52 2.56 -3.27
N LEU A 458 -21.66 3.42 -2.26
CA LEU A 458 -20.59 3.79 -1.33
C LEU A 458 -20.86 3.02 -0.02
N ALA A 459 -20.13 1.95 0.21
CA ALA A 459 -20.40 1.04 1.30
C ALA A 459 -20.07 1.66 2.67
N GLY A 460 -20.98 1.53 3.63
CA GLY A 460 -20.82 2.04 5.00
C GLY A 460 -20.83 3.56 5.14
N VAL A 461 -21.09 4.30 4.09
CA VAL A 461 -21.07 5.77 4.07
C VAL A 461 -22.48 6.34 4.26
N THR A 462 -22.63 7.26 5.23
CA THR A 462 -23.88 7.98 5.48
C THR A 462 -23.65 9.48 5.70
N GLY A 463 -24.70 10.29 5.51
CA GLY A 463 -24.64 11.73 5.74
C GLY A 463 -23.74 12.48 4.73
N LEU A 464 -23.54 11.92 3.54
CA LEU A 464 -22.85 12.60 2.46
C LEU A 464 -23.64 13.82 1.98
N LYS A 465 -22.90 14.91 1.72
CA LYS A 465 -23.48 16.10 1.13
C LYS A 465 -22.85 16.32 -0.24
N VAL A 466 -23.67 16.56 -1.26
CA VAL A 466 -23.18 17.10 -2.52
C VAL A 466 -22.68 18.52 -2.23
N SER A 467 -21.37 18.74 -2.31
CA SER A 467 -20.77 20.00 -1.91
C SER A 467 -20.81 21.05 -3.02
N LYS A 468 -20.72 20.62 -4.27
CA LYS A 468 -20.71 21.52 -5.42
C LYS A 468 -21.12 20.77 -6.70
N VAL A 469 -21.86 21.45 -7.57
CA VAL A 469 -21.94 21.11 -8.99
C VAL A 469 -20.92 21.99 -9.68
N THR A 470 -19.95 21.42 -10.39
CA THR A 470 -18.95 22.18 -11.13
C THR A 470 -19.58 22.88 -12.33
N ASP A 471 -18.87 23.86 -12.94
CA ASP A 471 -19.36 24.54 -14.14
C ASP A 471 -19.54 23.57 -15.34
N GLY A 472 -18.95 22.38 -15.29
CA GLY A 472 -19.13 21.28 -16.24
C GLY A 472 -20.30 20.35 -15.93
N GLY A 473 -20.98 20.52 -14.80
CA GLY A 473 -22.09 19.67 -14.36
C GLY A 473 -21.68 18.48 -13.49
N ASP A 474 -20.40 18.38 -13.11
CA ASP A 474 -19.90 17.28 -12.30
C ASP A 474 -20.40 17.37 -10.85
N LEU A 475 -20.75 16.22 -10.26
CA LEU A 475 -21.07 16.11 -8.84
C LEU A 475 -19.81 15.93 -8.03
N LEU A 476 -19.56 16.82 -7.09
CA LEU A 476 -18.45 16.74 -6.14
C LEU A 476 -19.01 16.37 -4.77
N PHE A 477 -18.56 15.26 -4.22
CA PHE A 477 -18.81 14.87 -2.85
C PHE A 477 -17.61 15.27 -1.98
N ALA A 478 -17.82 16.20 -1.08
CA ALA A 478 -16.86 16.56 -0.04
C ALA A 478 -17.58 16.57 1.31
N ALA A 479 -16.81 16.52 2.38
CA ALA A 479 -17.28 16.46 3.76
C ALA A 479 -18.23 17.57 4.16
#